data_27d1e0f5123ba1704610c6973f332e24
#
_entry.id   27d1e0f5123ba1704610c6973f332e24
#
_cell.length_a   1.000
_cell.length_b   1.000
_cell.length_c   1.000
_cell.angle_alpha   90.00
_cell.angle_beta   90.00
_cell.angle_gamma   90.00
#
_symmetry.space_group_name_H-M   'P 1'
#
loop_
_entity.id
_entity.type
_entity.pdbx_description
1 polymer ?
#
loop_
_entity_poly.entity_id
_entity_poly.type
_entity_poly.pdbx_seq_one_letter_code
_entity_poly.pdbx_strand_id
1 'polypeptide(L)'
;MESNRMPALTLRGALVVATVLILQSCGFLKSKMGGGKGSDVGVANGEIVAKSRPGYRQTTPYGMVLVPSGSFIMGQADEDVAATQINMNRRVTISSFYMDDTEVTNHEYRQYVNALLADSVATLGEEEIMARFYPDTTVWKNDFTYHNGDPMLEYYYGHPAFDTYPVVGVSWKAAQHFCQWRTNLYNDYRTKEGMVNSPRFRLPSEAEWEWAARGGKQGAKYPWGNPYVANGKGCYLANFKPQRGNFDADGYPYTAPANSYNANEYGLYNMAGNVSEWCRDAYADNSNAIVWDMNPDNQNADEPRKVIRGGSWKDIAYYLESGTRAYEDENARRSYIGFRCVMDNLEGRTAAARGGRAAASSKSKSSKSSNSSSKGMRNSKKA
;
A
#
# COMPACT_ATOMS: atom_id res chain seq x y z
N MET A 1 73.06 -24.15 -46.20
CA MET A 1 71.95 -23.26 -45.84
C MET A 1 70.67 -24.00 -46.08
N GLU A 2 70.20 -24.74 -45.10
CA GLU A 2 68.94 -25.49 -45.14
C GLU A 2 67.85 -24.75 -44.42
N SER A 3 66.80 -24.41 -45.14
CA SER A 3 65.61 -23.73 -44.61
C SER A 3 64.64 -24.81 -44.08
N ASN A 4 64.48 -24.82 -42.77
CA ASN A 4 63.48 -25.66 -42.08
C ASN A 4 62.09 -25.07 -42.29
N ARG A 5 61.26 -25.73 -43.11
CA ARG A 5 59.81 -25.55 -43.20
C ARG A 5 59.13 -26.37 -42.13
N MET A 6 58.55 -25.78 -41.15
CA MET A 6 57.64 -26.49 -40.24
C MET A 6 56.30 -26.85 -40.94
N PRO A 7 55.73 -28.02 -40.68
CA PRO A 7 54.51 -28.44 -41.34
C PRO A 7 53.27 -27.76 -40.77
N ALA A 8 52.42 -27.31 -41.67
CA ALA A 8 51.15 -26.60 -41.37
C ALA A 8 50.06 -27.40 -40.64
N LEU A 9 50.41 -28.59 -40.18
CA LEU A 9 49.44 -29.55 -39.57
C LEU A 9 49.19 -29.27 -38.06
N THR A 10 50.08 -28.55 -37.39
CA THR A 10 49.99 -28.35 -35.94
C THR A 10 49.01 -27.25 -35.50
N LEU A 11 48.70 -26.29 -36.40
CA LEU A 11 47.84 -25.16 -36.07
C LEU A 11 46.35 -25.55 -36.07
N ARG A 12 45.90 -26.48 -36.91
CA ARG A 12 44.53 -26.97 -36.95
C ARG A 12 44.20 -27.91 -35.81
N GLY A 13 45.14 -28.72 -35.34
CA GLY A 13 44.97 -29.60 -34.18
C GLY A 13 44.87 -28.83 -32.87
N ALA A 14 45.63 -27.74 -32.71
CA ALA A 14 45.59 -26.91 -31.52
C ALA A 14 44.27 -26.11 -31.39
N LEU A 15 43.68 -25.69 -32.52
CA LEU A 15 42.41 -24.96 -32.52
C LEU A 15 41.21 -25.86 -32.16
N VAL A 16 41.22 -27.11 -32.60
CA VAL A 16 40.16 -28.10 -32.28
C VAL A 16 40.23 -28.52 -30.81
N VAL A 17 41.42 -28.66 -30.23
CA VAL A 17 41.59 -29.00 -28.81
C VAL A 17 41.19 -27.80 -27.93
N ALA A 18 41.48 -26.56 -28.34
CA ALA A 18 41.07 -25.35 -27.62
C ALA A 18 39.56 -25.18 -27.65
N THR A 19 38.87 -25.45 -28.77
CA THR A 19 37.40 -25.35 -28.87
C THR A 19 36.70 -26.46 -28.08
N VAL A 20 37.23 -27.67 -28.01
CA VAL A 20 36.67 -28.75 -27.19
C VAL A 20 36.84 -28.46 -25.69
N LEU A 21 37.98 -27.88 -25.29
CA LEU A 21 38.20 -27.47 -23.90
C LEU A 21 37.29 -26.33 -23.47
N ILE A 22 36.95 -25.36 -24.36
CA ILE A 22 36.00 -24.26 -24.07
C ILE A 22 34.58 -24.82 -23.96
N LEU A 23 34.18 -25.79 -24.74
CA LEU A 23 32.86 -26.43 -24.65
C LEU A 23 32.69 -27.32 -23.42
N GLN A 24 33.77 -27.90 -22.89
CA GLN A 24 33.73 -28.68 -21.65
C GLN A 24 33.73 -27.76 -20.40
N SER A 25 34.30 -26.57 -20.47
CA SER A 25 34.30 -25.64 -19.34
C SER A 25 32.90 -25.11 -19.01
N CYS A 26 32.03 -24.97 -20.01
CA CYS A 26 30.61 -24.59 -19.77
C CYS A 26 29.79 -25.66 -19.06
N GLY A 27 30.13 -26.94 -19.25
CA GLY A 27 29.50 -28.06 -18.53
C GLY A 27 29.95 -28.16 -17.07
N PHE A 28 31.23 -27.87 -16.81
CA PHE A 28 31.79 -27.95 -15.46
C PHE A 28 31.37 -26.82 -14.55
N LEU A 29 31.12 -25.60 -15.09
CA LEU A 29 30.51 -24.51 -14.35
C LEU A 29 29.05 -24.81 -13.99
N LYS A 30 28.28 -25.46 -14.86
CA LYS A 30 26.90 -25.84 -14.56
C LYS A 30 26.79 -26.88 -13.44
N SER A 31 27.77 -27.79 -13.32
CA SER A 31 27.75 -28.84 -12.30
C SER A 31 28.18 -28.38 -10.91
N LYS A 32 28.93 -27.29 -10.77
CA LYS A 32 29.29 -26.71 -9.46
C LYS A 32 28.31 -25.64 -8.96
N MET A 33 27.39 -25.16 -9.82
CA MET A 33 26.34 -24.21 -9.42
C MET A 33 24.99 -24.88 -9.14
N GLY A 34 24.88 -26.19 -9.27
CA GLY A 34 23.63 -26.91 -9.09
C GLY A 34 23.74 -28.06 -8.11
N GLY A 35 23.58 -27.81 -6.83
CA GLY A 35 23.61 -28.90 -5.84
C GLY A 35 23.21 -28.47 -4.43
N GLY A 36 22.38 -27.46 -4.29
CA GLY A 36 21.73 -27.16 -3.03
C GLY A 36 20.22 -27.38 -3.15
N LYS A 37 19.68 -28.40 -2.51
CA LYS A 37 18.26 -28.57 -2.31
C LYS A 37 17.70 -27.29 -1.68
N GLY A 38 16.85 -26.57 -2.42
CA GLY A 38 16.01 -25.51 -1.87
C GLY A 38 16.59 -24.09 -1.92
N SER A 39 17.20 -23.66 -3.03
CA SER A 39 17.33 -22.24 -3.33
C SER A 39 16.28 -21.86 -4.36
N ASP A 40 15.18 -21.25 -3.92
CA ASP A 40 14.35 -20.43 -4.79
C ASP A 40 15.24 -19.30 -5.33
N VAL A 41 15.93 -19.57 -6.43
CA VAL A 41 16.57 -18.53 -7.22
C VAL A 41 15.42 -17.82 -7.90
N GLY A 42 15.12 -16.60 -7.48
CA GLY A 42 14.10 -15.76 -8.09
C GLY A 42 14.23 -15.79 -9.61
N VAL A 43 13.12 -15.99 -10.26
CA VAL A 43 13.03 -16.02 -11.72
C VAL A 43 13.51 -14.67 -12.24
N ALA A 44 14.35 -14.66 -13.24
CA ALA A 44 14.90 -13.45 -13.86
C ALA A 44 13.84 -12.71 -14.68
N ASN A 45 12.85 -12.13 -13.99
CA ASN A 45 11.83 -11.24 -14.57
C ASN A 45 12.03 -9.77 -14.17
N GLY A 46 13.21 -9.42 -13.65
CA GLY A 46 13.53 -8.07 -13.18
C GLY A 46 13.07 -7.79 -11.73
N GLU A 47 12.46 -8.75 -11.07
CA GLU A 47 12.03 -8.62 -9.67
C GLU A 47 13.23 -8.85 -8.72
N ILE A 48 13.46 -7.94 -7.78
CA ILE A 48 14.42 -8.14 -6.70
C ILE A 48 13.75 -9.04 -5.65
N VAL A 49 13.99 -10.33 -5.73
CA VAL A 49 13.49 -11.27 -4.74
C VAL A 49 14.48 -11.34 -3.58
N ALA A 50 14.06 -10.90 -2.40
CA ALA A 50 14.86 -11.09 -1.20
C ALA A 50 15.01 -12.59 -0.91
N LYS A 51 16.25 -13.07 -0.78
CA LYS A 51 16.51 -14.46 -0.39
C LYS A 51 16.00 -14.67 1.03
N SER A 52 14.99 -15.53 1.17
CA SER A 52 14.49 -15.92 2.49
C SER A 52 15.63 -16.50 3.33
N ARG A 53 15.88 -15.91 4.49
CA ARG A 53 16.84 -16.48 5.46
C ARG A 53 16.19 -17.68 6.13
N PRO A 54 16.88 -18.82 6.27
CA PRO A 54 16.37 -19.94 7.04
C PRO A 54 15.99 -19.47 8.46
N GLY A 55 14.73 -19.73 8.86
CA GLY A 55 14.23 -19.35 10.18
C GLY A 55 13.64 -17.94 10.28
N TYR A 56 13.80 -17.03 9.30
CA TYR A 56 13.12 -15.76 9.29
C TYR A 56 11.68 -15.93 8.77
N ARG A 57 10.71 -15.56 9.61
CA ARG A 57 9.31 -15.40 9.20
C ARG A 57 8.88 -13.99 9.57
N GLN A 58 8.44 -13.25 8.59
CA GLN A 58 7.83 -11.95 8.83
C GLN A 58 6.38 -12.17 9.24
N THR A 59 6.06 -11.82 10.48
CA THR A 59 4.68 -11.81 10.96
C THR A 59 3.99 -10.57 10.43
N THR A 60 2.76 -10.72 9.94
CA THR A 60 1.93 -9.57 9.58
C THR A 60 1.70 -8.72 10.83
N PRO A 61 2.05 -7.44 10.83
CA PRO A 61 1.75 -6.56 11.94
C PRO A 61 0.24 -6.42 12.13
N TYR A 62 -0.17 -6.15 13.36
CA TYR A 62 -1.57 -5.91 13.67
C TYR A 62 -2.10 -4.71 12.87
N GLY A 63 -3.34 -4.83 12.35
CA GLY A 63 -3.98 -3.79 11.55
C GLY A 63 -3.42 -3.61 10.14
N MET A 64 -2.54 -4.52 9.68
CA MET A 64 -1.99 -4.45 8.32
C MET A 64 -2.41 -5.61 7.45
N VAL A 65 -2.52 -5.35 6.16
CA VAL A 65 -2.77 -6.37 5.12
C VAL A 65 -1.59 -6.46 4.17
N LEU A 66 -1.36 -7.64 3.61
CA LEU A 66 -0.32 -7.86 2.60
C LEU A 66 -0.83 -7.42 1.22
N VAL A 67 -0.19 -6.41 0.66
CA VAL A 67 -0.37 -5.99 -0.73
C VAL A 67 0.63 -6.78 -1.59
N PRO A 68 0.17 -7.56 -2.57
CA PRO A 68 1.05 -8.41 -3.39
C PRO A 68 1.91 -7.56 -4.33
N SER A 69 3.08 -8.10 -4.70
CA SER A 69 3.89 -7.52 -5.80
C SER A 69 3.17 -7.64 -7.14
N GLY A 70 3.44 -6.70 -8.03
CA GLY A 70 2.90 -6.76 -9.37
C GLY A 70 3.27 -5.55 -10.21
N SER A 71 2.87 -5.61 -11.49
CA SER A 71 3.03 -4.51 -12.44
C SER A 71 1.67 -4.00 -12.86
N PHE A 72 1.53 -2.69 -12.92
CA PHE A 72 0.28 -2.05 -13.34
C PHE A 72 0.55 -0.79 -14.16
N ILE A 73 -0.48 -0.26 -14.78
CA ILE A 73 -0.45 1.04 -15.44
C ILE A 73 -0.86 2.06 -14.39
N MET A 74 0.14 2.82 -13.90
CA MET A 74 -0.04 3.93 -12.98
C MET A 74 -0.47 5.17 -13.75
N GLY A 75 -1.31 5.98 -13.17
CA GLY A 75 -1.75 7.24 -13.72
C GLY A 75 -3.27 7.30 -13.92
N GLN A 76 -3.73 8.47 -14.33
CA GLN A 76 -5.12 8.68 -14.64
C GLN A 76 -5.42 7.98 -15.97
N ALA A 77 -6.33 7.02 -15.97
CA ALA A 77 -6.79 6.36 -17.19
C ALA A 77 -7.35 7.38 -18.18
N ASP A 78 -7.85 6.97 -19.33
CA ASP A 78 -8.27 7.80 -20.49
C ASP A 78 -9.22 8.98 -20.20
N GLU A 79 -9.46 9.31 -18.95
CA GLU A 79 -10.42 10.32 -18.49
C GLU A 79 -9.77 11.54 -17.83
N ASP A 80 -8.56 11.95 -18.25
CA ASP A 80 -8.01 13.26 -17.89
C ASP A 80 -8.82 14.36 -18.62
N VAL A 81 -10.00 14.67 -18.08
CA VAL A 81 -10.94 15.65 -18.64
C VAL A 81 -10.29 17.04 -18.77
N ALA A 82 -9.32 17.34 -17.92
CA ALA A 82 -8.58 18.60 -17.92
C ALA A 82 -7.41 18.58 -18.92
N ALA A 83 -7.08 17.44 -19.52
CA ALA A 83 -5.96 17.22 -20.43
C ALA A 83 -4.65 17.84 -19.91
N THR A 84 -4.44 17.75 -18.60
CA THR A 84 -3.30 18.39 -17.93
C THR A 84 -1.99 17.69 -18.23
N GLN A 85 -2.03 16.42 -18.67
CA GLN A 85 -0.88 15.55 -18.94
C GLN A 85 0.09 15.39 -17.77
N ILE A 86 -0.30 15.86 -16.59
CA ILE A 86 0.51 15.81 -15.36
C ILE A 86 0.64 14.37 -14.87
N ASN A 87 -0.33 13.52 -15.21
CA ASN A 87 -0.41 12.15 -14.71
C ASN A 87 -0.55 11.14 -15.85
N MET A 88 0.40 11.17 -16.78
CA MET A 88 0.44 10.27 -17.94
C MET A 88 0.57 8.81 -17.50
N ASN A 89 -0.17 7.95 -18.17
CA ASN A 89 -0.13 6.52 -17.94
C ASN A 89 1.26 5.95 -18.20
N ARG A 90 1.81 5.22 -17.22
CA ARG A 90 3.06 4.46 -17.38
C ARG A 90 2.98 3.13 -16.66
N ARG A 91 3.72 2.15 -17.16
CA ARG A 91 3.83 0.85 -16.50
C ARG A 91 4.87 0.94 -15.38
N VAL A 92 4.47 0.57 -14.16
CA VAL A 92 5.37 0.47 -13.01
C VAL A 92 5.25 -0.90 -12.36
N THR A 93 6.29 -1.30 -11.65
CA THR A 93 6.36 -2.57 -10.92
C THR A 93 6.58 -2.28 -9.44
N ILE A 94 5.75 -2.85 -8.59
CA ILE A 94 5.77 -2.67 -7.14
C ILE A 94 6.11 -4.00 -6.47
N SER A 95 7.07 -3.99 -5.54
CA SER A 95 7.36 -5.12 -4.65
C SER A 95 6.23 -5.29 -3.64
N SER A 96 6.05 -6.49 -3.08
CA SER A 96 5.06 -6.73 -2.04
C SER A 96 5.42 -5.99 -0.75
N PHE A 97 4.40 -5.48 -0.07
CA PHE A 97 4.54 -4.74 1.18
C PHE A 97 3.31 -4.95 2.07
N TYR A 98 3.40 -4.61 3.34
CA TYR A 98 2.27 -4.51 4.23
C TYR A 98 1.79 -3.08 4.29
N MET A 99 0.46 -2.87 4.32
CA MET A 99 -0.18 -1.56 4.44
C MET A 99 -1.25 -1.61 5.53
N ASP A 100 -1.39 -0.56 6.31
CA ASP A 100 -2.50 -0.43 7.26
C ASP A 100 -3.83 -0.57 6.51
N ASP A 101 -4.72 -1.40 7.03
CA ASP A 101 -6.03 -1.66 6.42
C ASP A 101 -6.94 -0.42 6.46
N THR A 102 -6.74 0.48 7.41
CA THR A 102 -7.42 1.77 7.56
C THR A 102 -6.42 2.93 7.59
N GLU A 103 -6.93 4.17 7.56
CA GLU A 103 -6.16 5.35 7.94
C GLU A 103 -5.80 5.26 9.43
N VAL A 104 -4.67 5.87 9.83
CA VAL A 104 -4.29 5.99 11.25
C VAL A 104 -5.38 6.74 12.00
N THR A 105 -5.88 6.15 13.07
CA THR A 105 -7.00 6.67 13.85
C THR A 105 -6.57 7.67 14.92
N ASN A 106 -7.53 8.48 15.42
CA ASN A 106 -7.29 9.36 16.55
C ASN A 106 -6.79 8.60 17.79
N HIS A 107 -7.32 7.39 18.02
CA HIS A 107 -6.89 6.56 19.14
C HIS A 107 -5.40 6.17 19.04
N GLU A 108 -4.97 5.69 17.88
CA GLU A 108 -3.58 5.30 17.63
C GLU A 108 -2.62 6.50 17.74
N TYR A 109 -3.04 7.63 17.17
CA TYR A 109 -2.22 8.83 17.20
C TYR A 109 -2.10 9.42 18.62
N ARG A 110 -3.16 9.32 19.46
CA ARG A 110 -3.08 9.70 20.87
C ARG A 110 -2.11 8.83 21.65
N GLN A 111 -2.02 7.53 21.37
CA GLN A 111 -1.00 6.67 22.02
C GLN A 111 0.41 7.19 21.73
N TYR A 112 0.66 7.59 20.50
CA TYR A 112 1.95 8.16 20.10
C TYR A 112 2.24 9.48 20.83
N VAL A 113 1.30 10.44 20.83
CA VAL A 113 1.51 11.72 21.54
C VAL A 113 1.73 11.50 23.04
N ASN A 114 0.95 10.63 23.66
CA ASN A 114 1.11 10.30 25.08
C ASN A 114 2.47 9.64 25.36
N ALA A 115 2.96 8.77 24.47
CA ALA A 115 4.29 8.18 24.62
C ALA A 115 5.39 9.26 24.50
N LEU A 116 5.27 10.21 23.57
CA LEU A 116 6.23 11.33 23.47
C LEU A 116 6.23 12.19 24.73
N LEU A 117 5.06 12.48 25.28
CA LEU A 117 4.94 13.26 26.52
C LEU A 117 5.51 12.51 27.72
N ALA A 118 5.42 11.17 27.75
CA ALA A 118 6.00 10.38 28.83
C ALA A 118 7.54 10.24 28.73
N ASP A 119 8.05 10.02 27.51
CA ASP A 119 9.44 9.58 27.30
C ASP A 119 10.37 10.69 26.82
N SER A 120 9.84 11.72 26.15
CA SER A 120 10.65 12.70 25.42
C SER A 120 10.58 14.13 25.97
N VAL A 121 9.75 14.41 26.97
CA VAL A 121 9.64 15.76 27.56
C VAL A 121 11.00 16.25 28.10
N ALA A 122 11.80 15.36 28.69
CA ALA A 122 13.10 15.72 29.23
C ALA A 122 14.12 16.15 28.15
N THR A 123 13.92 15.73 26.90
CA THR A 123 14.84 16.00 25.78
C THR A 123 14.34 17.07 24.83
N LEU A 124 13.06 17.09 24.53
CA LEU A 124 12.44 18.01 23.56
C LEU A 124 11.67 19.16 24.22
N GLY A 125 11.17 18.95 25.45
CA GLY A 125 10.24 19.87 26.09
C GLY A 125 8.79 19.66 25.62
N GLU A 126 7.85 19.88 26.53
CA GLU A 126 6.42 19.69 26.26
C GLU A 126 5.90 20.63 25.16
N GLU A 127 6.33 21.91 25.21
CA GLU A 127 5.91 22.92 24.25
C GLU A 127 6.30 22.55 22.80
N GLU A 128 7.52 22.05 22.60
CA GLU A 128 7.98 21.62 21.28
C GLU A 128 7.25 20.36 20.80
N ILE A 129 6.98 19.40 21.71
CA ILE A 129 6.18 18.21 21.38
C ILE A 129 4.77 18.63 20.92
N MET A 130 4.13 19.51 21.66
CA MET A 130 2.80 20.00 21.31
C MET A 130 2.81 20.80 20.01
N ALA A 131 3.78 21.65 19.79
CA ALA A 131 3.89 22.45 18.57
C ALA A 131 4.11 21.61 17.30
N ARG A 132 4.93 20.54 17.40
CA ARG A 132 5.34 19.75 16.25
C ARG A 132 4.46 18.56 15.96
N PHE A 133 4.01 17.86 16.99
CA PHE A 133 3.42 16.52 16.85
C PHE A 133 1.95 16.45 17.28
N TYR A 134 1.47 17.37 18.12
CA TYR A 134 0.05 17.40 18.45
C TYR A 134 -0.76 17.85 17.24
N PRO A 135 -1.90 17.19 16.93
CA PRO A 135 -2.75 17.60 15.81
C PRO A 135 -3.28 19.02 16.01
N ASP A 136 -3.30 19.81 14.96
CA ASP A 136 -3.89 21.13 14.99
C ASP A 136 -5.42 21.01 14.99
N THR A 137 -6.01 21.18 16.16
CA THR A 137 -7.48 21.12 16.35
C THR A 137 -8.21 22.34 15.80
N THR A 138 -7.48 23.44 15.50
CA THR A 138 -8.07 24.65 14.94
C THR A 138 -8.44 24.53 13.46
N VAL A 139 -7.95 23.50 12.78
CA VAL A 139 -8.25 23.24 11.34
C VAL A 139 -9.75 23.19 11.06
N TRP A 140 -10.52 22.64 12.00
CA TRP A 140 -11.97 22.58 11.88
C TRP A 140 -12.63 23.95 11.96
N LYS A 141 -12.19 24.81 12.88
CA LYS A 141 -12.66 26.19 13.01
C LYS A 141 -12.30 27.05 11.81
N ASN A 142 -11.15 26.78 11.19
CA ASN A 142 -10.73 27.47 9.98
C ASN A 142 -11.62 27.11 8.77
N ASP A 143 -12.02 25.84 8.66
CA ASP A 143 -12.91 25.38 7.59
C ASP A 143 -14.39 25.75 7.85
N PHE A 144 -14.82 25.81 9.12
CA PHE A 144 -16.20 26.04 9.54
C PHE A 144 -16.29 27.16 10.57
N THR A 145 -16.20 28.40 10.11
CA THR A 145 -16.21 29.59 10.97
C THR A 145 -17.50 29.71 11.81
N TYR A 146 -18.62 29.18 11.33
CA TYR A 146 -19.95 29.25 11.98
C TYR A 146 -20.46 27.83 12.34
N HIS A 147 -19.68 27.07 13.10
CA HIS A 147 -20.03 25.69 13.47
C HIS A 147 -20.99 25.58 14.67
N ASN A 148 -21.39 26.68 15.32
CA ASN A 148 -22.35 26.73 16.42
C ASN A 148 -22.09 25.74 17.59
N GLY A 149 -20.80 25.39 17.86
CA GLY A 149 -20.44 24.47 18.92
C GLY A 149 -20.69 23.00 18.56
N ASP A 150 -20.63 22.62 17.26
CA ASP A 150 -20.75 21.26 16.85
C ASP A 150 -19.71 20.39 17.59
N PRO A 151 -20.13 19.37 18.37
CA PRO A 151 -19.23 18.55 19.18
C PRO A 151 -18.14 17.84 18.35
N MET A 152 -18.41 17.48 17.11
CA MET A 152 -17.42 16.88 16.23
C MET A 152 -16.29 17.87 15.93
N LEU A 153 -16.59 19.14 15.69
CA LEU A 153 -15.58 20.15 15.38
C LEU A 153 -14.79 20.60 16.62
N GLU A 154 -15.42 20.57 17.80
CA GLU A 154 -14.77 20.99 19.06
C GLU A 154 -13.91 19.89 19.67
N TYR A 155 -14.37 18.63 19.61
CA TYR A 155 -13.78 17.52 20.37
C TYR A 155 -13.23 16.39 19.51
N TYR A 156 -13.11 16.58 18.20
CA TYR A 156 -12.76 15.54 17.24
C TYR A 156 -11.54 14.69 17.65
N TYR A 157 -10.46 15.34 18.06
CA TYR A 157 -9.25 14.60 18.42
C TYR A 157 -9.29 14.04 19.85
N GLY A 158 -9.91 14.76 20.79
CA GLY A 158 -9.81 14.46 22.22
C GLY A 158 -10.86 13.47 22.75
N HIS A 159 -12.04 13.39 22.12
CA HIS A 159 -13.17 12.66 22.69
C HIS A 159 -13.20 11.19 22.20
N PRO A 160 -13.46 10.21 23.10
CA PRO A 160 -13.48 8.79 22.76
C PRO A 160 -14.48 8.39 21.67
N ALA A 161 -15.56 9.15 21.47
CA ALA A 161 -16.53 8.90 20.39
C ALA A 161 -15.90 8.94 19.00
N PHE A 162 -14.77 9.64 18.83
CA PHE A 162 -14.03 9.77 17.59
C PHE A 162 -12.74 8.93 17.55
N ASP A 163 -12.60 7.95 18.45
CA ASP A 163 -11.43 7.07 18.53
C ASP A 163 -11.12 6.34 17.22
N THR A 164 -12.17 5.89 16.54
CA THR A 164 -12.09 5.13 15.29
C THR A 164 -12.07 6.00 14.04
N TYR A 165 -12.12 7.32 14.18
CA TYR A 165 -12.04 8.27 13.07
C TYR A 165 -10.58 8.53 12.70
N PRO A 166 -10.27 8.87 11.42
CA PRO A 166 -8.91 9.14 11.00
C PRO A 166 -8.35 10.38 11.70
N VAL A 167 -7.08 10.36 12.07
CA VAL A 167 -6.42 11.57 12.57
C VAL A 167 -6.25 12.59 11.44
N VAL A 168 -6.56 13.85 11.71
CA VAL A 168 -6.38 14.98 10.80
C VAL A 168 -5.67 16.13 11.50
N GLY A 169 -5.31 17.18 10.77
CA GLY A 169 -4.56 18.30 11.37
C GLY A 169 -3.10 17.96 11.66
N VAL A 170 -2.54 16.94 10.99
CA VAL A 170 -1.15 16.48 11.13
C VAL A 170 -0.33 16.83 9.90
N SER A 171 0.87 17.36 10.10
CA SER A 171 1.82 17.64 9.02
C SER A 171 2.45 16.35 8.50
N TRP A 172 2.99 16.38 7.28
CA TRP A 172 3.75 15.29 6.70
C TRP A 172 4.94 14.85 7.57
N LYS A 173 5.64 15.82 8.17
CA LYS A 173 6.75 15.55 9.09
C LYS A 173 6.29 14.84 10.36
N ALA A 174 5.13 15.22 10.90
CA ALA A 174 4.56 14.55 12.07
C ALA A 174 4.13 13.12 11.73
N ALA A 175 3.53 12.89 10.55
CA ALA A 175 3.18 11.55 10.07
C ALA A 175 4.42 10.65 9.88
N GLN A 176 5.52 11.19 9.33
CA GLN A 176 6.78 10.45 9.24
C GLN A 176 7.37 10.10 10.61
N HIS A 177 7.30 11.04 11.56
CA HIS A 177 7.79 10.79 12.91
C HIS A 177 6.94 9.74 13.63
N PHE A 178 5.63 9.73 13.42
CA PHE A 178 4.76 8.63 13.89
C PHE A 178 5.23 7.27 13.36
N CYS A 179 5.51 7.17 12.07
CA CYS A 179 6.02 5.92 11.47
C CYS A 179 7.34 5.48 12.12
N GLN A 180 8.24 6.42 12.39
CA GLN A 180 9.51 6.14 13.09
C GLN A 180 9.28 5.67 14.52
N TRP A 181 8.42 6.34 15.28
CA TRP A 181 8.04 5.94 16.64
C TRP A 181 7.44 4.53 16.65
N ARG A 182 6.49 4.24 15.75
CA ARG A 182 5.86 2.92 15.60
C ARG A 182 6.90 1.84 15.29
N THR A 183 7.92 2.17 14.48
CA THR A 183 9.04 1.26 14.18
C THR A 183 9.83 0.91 15.43
N ASN A 184 10.18 1.91 16.23
CA ASN A 184 10.93 1.72 17.46
C ASN A 184 10.11 0.89 18.46
N LEU A 185 8.86 1.27 18.72
CA LEU A 185 7.95 0.56 19.62
C LEU A 185 7.81 -0.92 19.24
N TYR A 186 7.60 -1.19 17.94
CA TYR A 186 7.42 -2.56 17.45
C TYR A 186 8.72 -3.38 17.55
N ASN A 187 9.86 -2.79 17.25
CA ASN A 187 11.15 -3.47 17.32
C ASN A 187 11.63 -3.67 18.76
N ASP A 188 11.31 -2.78 19.68
CA ASP A 188 11.55 -2.95 21.10
C ASP A 188 10.77 -4.15 21.68
N TYR A 189 9.49 -4.25 21.30
CA TYR A 189 8.69 -5.43 21.62
C TYR A 189 9.31 -6.71 21.05
N ARG A 190 9.67 -6.71 19.76
CA ARG A 190 10.28 -7.88 19.08
C ARG A 190 11.61 -8.28 19.74
N THR A 191 12.41 -7.33 20.13
CA THR A 191 13.69 -7.57 20.82
C THR A 191 13.45 -8.21 22.19
N LYS A 192 12.48 -7.73 22.97
CA LYS A 192 12.09 -8.33 24.26
C LYS A 192 11.61 -9.78 24.11
N GLU A 193 10.92 -10.09 23.02
CA GLU A 193 10.47 -11.45 22.68
C GLU A 193 11.56 -12.31 22.00
N GLY A 194 12.78 -11.81 21.87
CA GLY A 194 13.88 -12.53 21.20
C GLY A 194 13.70 -12.71 19.68
N MET A 195 12.85 -11.89 19.06
CA MET A 195 12.59 -11.91 17.63
C MET A 195 13.53 -10.98 16.87
N VAL A 196 13.80 -11.30 15.60
CA VAL A 196 14.56 -10.41 14.71
C VAL A 196 13.76 -9.14 14.42
N ASN A 197 14.43 -7.98 14.38
CA ASN A 197 13.81 -6.71 14.06
C ASN A 197 13.10 -6.74 12.71
N SER A 198 11.95 -6.08 12.64
CA SER A 198 11.19 -5.90 11.41
C SER A 198 11.74 -4.73 10.58
N PRO A 199 11.41 -4.64 9.29
CA PRO A 199 11.57 -3.42 8.51
C PRO A 199 10.86 -2.23 9.17
N ARG A 200 11.29 -1.03 8.80
CA ARG A 200 10.68 0.19 9.32
C ARG A 200 9.28 0.41 8.76
N PHE A 201 8.39 0.94 9.57
CA PHE A 201 7.17 1.59 9.10
C PHE A 201 7.52 2.93 8.44
N ARG A 202 6.79 3.29 7.42
CA ARG A 202 6.96 4.51 6.65
C ARG A 202 5.67 4.93 5.97
N LEU A 203 5.58 6.12 5.45
CA LEU A 203 4.52 6.50 4.53
C LEU A 203 4.65 5.70 3.22
N PRO A 204 3.55 5.38 2.54
CA PRO A 204 3.58 4.74 1.23
C PRO A 204 4.24 5.67 0.20
N SER A 205 4.90 5.11 -0.81
CA SER A 205 5.14 5.88 -2.02
C SER A 205 3.83 6.11 -2.77
N GLU A 206 3.80 7.12 -3.62
CA GLU A 206 2.64 7.41 -4.46
C GLU A 206 2.22 6.19 -5.29
N ALA A 207 3.19 5.47 -5.84
CA ALA A 207 2.95 4.29 -6.65
C ALA A 207 2.47 3.09 -5.83
N GLU A 208 2.99 2.89 -4.61
CA GLU A 208 2.49 1.88 -3.68
C GLU A 208 1.05 2.18 -3.27
N TRP A 209 0.75 3.45 -3.00
CA TRP A 209 -0.60 3.87 -2.64
C TRP A 209 -1.60 3.58 -3.77
N GLU A 210 -1.28 3.97 -5.03
CA GLU A 210 -2.15 3.74 -6.17
C GLU A 210 -2.32 2.26 -6.50
N TRP A 211 -1.24 1.46 -6.43
CA TRP A 211 -1.30 0.01 -6.58
C TRP A 211 -2.24 -0.64 -5.55
N ALA A 212 -2.11 -0.21 -4.30
CA ALA A 212 -2.96 -0.67 -3.19
C ALA A 212 -4.42 -0.25 -3.39
N ALA A 213 -4.67 1.00 -3.79
CA ALA A 213 -6.02 1.53 -4.04
C ALA A 213 -6.75 0.76 -5.15
N ARG A 214 -6.05 0.44 -6.24
CA ARG A 214 -6.65 -0.33 -7.35
C ARG A 214 -7.03 -1.76 -7.00
N GLY A 215 -6.51 -2.32 -5.90
CA GLY A 215 -6.89 -3.66 -5.44
C GLY A 215 -6.71 -4.77 -6.48
N GLY A 216 -5.69 -4.67 -7.36
CA GLY A 216 -5.44 -5.60 -8.44
C GLY A 216 -6.29 -5.39 -9.70
N LYS A 217 -7.18 -4.40 -9.74
CA LYS A 217 -8.01 -4.07 -10.90
C LYS A 217 -7.29 -3.09 -11.82
N GLN A 218 -6.78 -3.56 -12.92
CA GLN A 218 -6.06 -2.74 -13.91
C GLN A 218 -6.99 -1.67 -14.50
N GLY A 219 -6.52 -0.41 -14.53
CA GLY A 219 -7.27 0.71 -15.12
C GLY A 219 -8.57 1.08 -14.40
N ALA A 220 -8.85 0.51 -13.22
CA ALA A 220 -10.04 0.86 -12.47
C ALA A 220 -10.01 2.33 -12.02
N LYS A 221 -11.08 3.05 -12.29
CA LYS A 221 -11.23 4.45 -11.91
C LYS A 221 -11.26 4.61 -10.39
N TYR A 222 -12.03 3.77 -9.72
CA TYR A 222 -12.19 3.73 -8.27
C TYR A 222 -11.81 2.37 -7.68
N PRO A 223 -11.51 2.28 -6.38
CA PRO A 223 -11.09 1.03 -5.71
C PRO A 223 -12.07 -0.14 -5.86
N TRP A 224 -13.37 0.14 -5.97
CA TRP A 224 -14.42 -0.88 -6.17
C TRP A 224 -14.53 -1.37 -7.61
N GLY A 225 -13.87 -0.75 -8.59
CA GLY A 225 -13.70 -1.24 -9.96
C GLY A 225 -14.69 -0.73 -10.99
N ASN A 226 -15.88 -0.27 -10.62
CA ASN A 226 -16.81 0.36 -11.55
C ASN A 226 -16.58 1.89 -11.62
N PRO A 227 -17.02 2.58 -12.69
CA PRO A 227 -16.77 4.01 -12.88
C PRO A 227 -17.73 4.93 -12.10
N TYR A 228 -18.65 4.39 -11.33
CA TYR A 228 -19.67 5.16 -10.62
C TYR A 228 -19.36 5.27 -9.15
N VAL A 229 -19.66 6.41 -8.53
CA VAL A 229 -19.48 6.67 -7.09
C VAL A 229 -20.61 6.10 -6.23
N ALA A 230 -21.68 5.62 -6.86
CA ALA A 230 -22.82 4.98 -6.20
C ALA A 230 -23.07 3.60 -6.76
N ASN A 231 -23.63 2.71 -5.94
CA ASN A 231 -24.06 1.38 -6.36
C ASN A 231 -25.41 1.41 -7.11
N GLY A 232 -25.86 0.28 -7.63
CA GLY A 232 -27.13 0.16 -8.36
C GLY A 232 -28.39 0.47 -7.52
N LYS A 233 -28.25 0.63 -6.20
CA LYS A 233 -29.33 1.04 -5.27
C LYS A 233 -29.29 2.54 -4.96
N GLY A 234 -28.31 3.29 -5.53
CA GLY A 234 -28.12 4.70 -5.26
C GLY A 234 -27.33 5.03 -4.00
N CYS A 235 -26.79 4.02 -3.27
CA CYS A 235 -25.95 4.27 -2.11
C CYS A 235 -24.53 4.65 -2.55
N TYR A 236 -23.99 5.70 -1.99
CA TYR A 236 -22.60 6.11 -2.24
C TYR A 236 -21.60 5.09 -1.67
N LEU A 237 -20.45 4.98 -2.33
CA LEU A 237 -19.42 3.96 -2.02
C LEU A 237 -18.20 4.54 -1.31
N ALA A 238 -18.19 5.85 -1.05
CA ALA A 238 -17.14 6.56 -0.35
C ALA A 238 -17.70 7.79 0.34
N ASN A 239 -16.94 8.33 1.29
CA ASN A 239 -17.22 9.60 1.94
C ASN A 239 -16.58 10.75 1.14
N PHE A 240 -17.38 11.63 0.56
CA PHE A 240 -16.95 12.74 -0.28
C PHE A 240 -18.06 13.80 -0.36
N LYS A 241 -17.87 14.86 -1.12
CA LYS A 241 -18.88 15.89 -1.37
C LYS A 241 -19.74 15.54 -2.60
N PRO A 242 -20.89 14.85 -2.43
CA PRO A 242 -21.62 14.26 -3.55
C PRO A 242 -22.30 15.32 -4.44
N GLN A 243 -22.91 16.34 -3.83
CA GLN A 243 -23.74 17.32 -4.53
C GLN A 243 -23.67 18.71 -3.90
N ARG A 244 -23.97 19.72 -4.70
CA ARG A 244 -24.10 21.08 -4.22
C ARG A 244 -25.33 21.18 -3.30
N GLY A 245 -25.11 21.58 -2.02
CA GLY A 245 -26.19 21.83 -1.05
C GLY A 245 -26.67 20.61 -0.26
N ASN A 246 -26.22 19.39 -0.60
CA ASN A 246 -26.44 18.18 0.18
C ASN A 246 -25.11 17.46 0.35
N PHE A 247 -24.35 17.87 1.37
CA PHE A 247 -22.97 17.41 1.59
C PHE A 247 -22.88 16.13 2.41
N ASP A 248 -23.98 15.69 3.01
CA ASP A 248 -24.12 14.49 3.83
C ASP A 248 -24.92 13.37 3.15
N ALA A 249 -25.16 13.49 1.83
CA ALA A 249 -25.89 12.49 1.06
C ALA A 249 -25.22 11.12 1.04
N ASP A 250 -23.92 11.05 1.28
CA ASP A 250 -23.13 9.83 1.45
C ASP A 250 -23.20 9.24 2.86
N GLY A 251 -23.80 9.94 3.82
CA GLY A 251 -24.04 9.51 5.19
C GLY A 251 -23.23 10.25 6.25
N TYR A 252 -22.25 11.07 5.86
CA TYR A 252 -21.39 11.81 6.80
C TYR A 252 -21.14 13.24 6.31
N PRO A 253 -21.39 14.27 7.14
CA PRO A 253 -21.14 15.65 6.76
C PRO A 253 -19.64 16.02 6.73
N TYR A 254 -18.81 15.24 7.44
CA TYR A 254 -17.36 15.39 7.56
C TYR A 254 -16.67 14.03 7.42
N THR A 255 -15.60 13.78 8.18
CA THR A 255 -14.97 12.46 8.21
C THR A 255 -15.90 11.38 8.74
N ALA A 256 -15.69 10.14 8.30
CA ALA A 256 -16.35 8.94 8.77
C ALA A 256 -15.36 8.08 9.58
N PRO A 257 -15.83 7.11 10.41
CA PRO A 257 -14.96 6.10 10.98
C PRO A 257 -14.10 5.42 9.91
N ALA A 258 -12.86 5.10 10.24
CA ALA A 258 -11.86 4.61 9.27
C ALA A 258 -12.22 3.29 8.55
N ASN A 259 -13.26 2.58 9.01
CA ASN A 259 -13.76 1.34 8.41
C ASN A 259 -15.22 1.43 7.93
N SER A 260 -15.75 2.63 7.63
CA SER A 260 -17.17 2.85 7.35
C SER A 260 -17.66 2.29 6.03
N TYR A 261 -16.83 2.18 5.03
CA TYR A 261 -17.20 1.69 3.70
C TYR A 261 -16.61 0.30 3.42
N ASN A 262 -16.91 -0.26 2.25
CA ASN A 262 -16.40 -1.57 1.89
C ASN A 262 -14.90 -1.51 1.55
N ALA A 263 -14.14 -2.45 2.09
CA ALA A 263 -12.75 -2.64 1.71
C ALA A 263 -12.64 -3.05 0.23
N ASN A 264 -11.51 -2.70 -0.39
CA ASN A 264 -11.17 -3.19 -1.73
C ASN A 264 -10.72 -4.67 -1.70
N GLU A 265 -10.35 -5.23 -2.85
CA GLU A 265 -9.97 -6.65 -2.96
C GLU A 265 -8.70 -7.04 -2.16
N TYR A 266 -7.89 -6.07 -1.74
CA TYR A 266 -6.76 -6.30 -0.86
C TYR A 266 -7.11 -6.17 0.63
N GLY A 267 -8.35 -5.79 0.96
CA GLY A 267 -8.81 -5.59 2.32
C GLY A 267 -8.52 -4.20 2.88
N LEU A 268 -8.31 -3.20 2.02
CA LEU A 268 -8.01 -1.82 2.40
C LEU A 268 -9.28 -0.98 2.37
N TYR A 269 -9.56 -0.27 3.45
CA TYR A 269 -10.70 0.63 3.61
C TYR A 269 -10.34 2.05 3.15
N ASN A 270 -11.35 2.79 2.72
CA ASN A 270 -11.31 4.23 2.41
C ASN A 270 -10.17 4.67 1.47
N MET A 271 -9.75 3.79 0.55
CA MET A 271 -8.77 4.16 -0.49
C MET A 271 -9.35 5.17 -1.51
N ALA A 272 -10.55 5.68 -1.28
CA ALA A 272 -11.19 6.77 -1.99
C ALA A 272 -12.11 7.50 -1.02
N GLY A 273 -11.91 8.80 -0.85
CA GLY A 273 -12.68 9.65 0.06
C GLY A 273 -12.22 9.53 1.52
N ASN A 274 -13.04 10.02 2.43
CA ASN A 274 -12.78 10.21 3.84
C ASN A 274 -11.70 11.25 4.10
N VAL A 275 -10.41 10.88 4.11
CA VAL A 275 -9.31 11.83 4.15
C VAL A 275 -8.32 11.58 3.03
N SER A 276 -7.76 12.65 2.46
CA SER A 276 -6.61 12.54 1.58
C SER A 276 -5.40 12.05 2.39
N GLU A 277 -4.56 11.21 1.81
CA GLU A 277 -3.49 10.56 2.55
C GLU A 277 -2.12 11.03 2.11
N TRP A 278 -1.27 11.38 3.08
CA TRP A 278 0.12 11.71 2.84
C TRP A 278 0.87 10.53 2.23
N CYS A 279 1.52 10.77 1.09
CA CYS A 279 2.55 9.90 0.54
C CYS A 279 3.94 10.45 0.86
N ARG A 280 4.97 9.61 0.77
CA ARG A 280 6.33 10.05 1.07
C ARG A 280 6.98 10.86 -0.06
N ASP A 281 6.41 10.77 -1.27
CA ASP A 281 6.97 11.41 -2.47
C ASP A 281 6.87 12.92 -2.42
N ALA A 282 7.94 13.58 -2.83
CA ALA A 282 7.92 14.97 -3.21
C ALA A 282 7.12 15.13 -4.52
N TYR A 283 6.28 16.16 -4.57
CA TYR A 283 5.49 16.42 -5.76
C TYR A 283 6.36 16.97 -6.91
N ALA A 284 6.16 16.45 -8.09
CA ALA A 284 6.72 16.97 -9.32
C ALA A 284 5.75 16.77 -10.48
N ASP A 285 5.55 17.79 -11.30
CA ASP A 285 4.67 17.70 -12.47
C ASP A 285 5.19 16.69 -13.49
N ASN A 286 6.51 16.54 -13.56
CA ASN A 286 7.20 15.61 -14.46
C ASN A 286 7.69 14.34 -13.77
N SER A 287 7.06 13.91 -12.69
CA SER A 287 7.49 12.71 -11.92
C SER A 287 7.69 11.47 -12.79
N ASN A 288 6.91 11.33 -13.85
CA ASN A 288 7.02 10.23 -14.82
C ASN A 288 8.37 10.18 -15.54
N ALA A 289 9.08 11.31 -15.65
CA ALA A 289 10.38 11.41 -16.32
C ALA A 289 11.56 11.24 -15.37
N ILE A 290 11.37 11.43 -14.07
CA ILE A 290 12.47 11.51 -13.09
C ILE A 290 12.59 10.31 -12.16
N VAL A 291 11.59 9.43 -12.10
CA VAL A 291 11.63 8.23 -11.24
C VAL A 291 11.64 6.94 -12.07
N TRP A 292 12.25 5.89 -11.50
CA TRP A 292 12.36 4.58 -12.12
C TRP A 292 11.00 3.87 -12.19
N ASP A 293 10.87 2.90 -13.11
CA ASP A 293 9.65 2.11 -13.24
C ASP A 293 9.49 1.01 -12.18
N MET A 294 10.57 0.69 -11.46
CA MET A 294 10.55 -0.28 -10.36
C MET A 294 10.55 0.47 -9.02
N ASN A 295 9.49 0.25 -8.23
CA ASN A 295 9.27 0.90 -6.94
C ASN A 295 9.51 2.42 -7.02
N PRO A 296 8.77 3.14 -7.87
CA PRO A 296 8.97 4.59 -8.06
C PRO A 296 8.86 5.33 -6.74
N ASP A 297 9.75 6.27 -6.51
CA ASP A 297 9.82 7.04 -5.29
C ASP A 297 10.63 8.33 -5.53
N ASN A 298 9.99 9.46 -5.35
CA ASN A 298 10.62 10.77 -5.48
C ASN A 298 10.91 11.37 -4.10
N GLN A 299 12.13 11.18 -3.61
CA GLN A 299 12.57 11.69 -2.30
C GLN A 299 13.33 13.02 -2.40
N ASN A 300 12.95 13.92 -3.30
CA ASN A 300 13.57 15.24 -3.35
C ASN A 300 13.32 16.00 -2.03
N ALA A 301 14.38 16.23 -1.27
CA ALA A 301 14.32 16.92 0.02
C ALA A 301 14.09 18.42 -0.09
N ASP A 302 14.45 19.02 -1.24
CA ASP A 302 14.32 20.46 -1.46
C ASP A 302 12.91 20.87 -1.89
N GLU A 303 12.04 19.89 -2.23
CA GLU A 303 10.65 20.16 -2.63
C GLU A 303 9.72 20.05 -1.40
N PRO A 304 9.16 21.17 -0.94
CA PRO A 304 8.28 21.18 0.24
C PRO A 304 6.90 20.59 -0.06
N ARG A 305 6.46 20.55 -1.32
CA ARG A 305 5.18 19.98 -1.70
C ARG A 305 5.28 18.45 -1.68
N LYS A 306 4.42 17.82 -0.89
CA LYS A 306 4.34 16.35 -0.78
C LYS A 306 3.04 15.86 -1.41
N VAL A 307 3.11 14.69 -2.04
CA VAL A 307 1.95 14.08 -2.69
C VAL A 307 0.90 13.68 -1.65
N ILE A 308 -0.36 13.97 -1.96
CA ILE A 308 -1.53 13.43 -1.27
C ILE A 308 -2.42 12.70 -2.27
N ARG A 309 -3.10 11.66 -1.81
CA ARG A 309 -3.89 10.77 -2.67
C ARG A 309 -5.24 10.45 -2.05
N GLY A 310 -6.21 9.96 -2.86
CA GLY A 310 -7.48 9.41 -2.43
C GLY A 310 -8.65 10.38 -2.42
N GLY A 311 -8.40 11.68 -2.34
CA GLY A 311 -9.43 12.68 -2.10
C GLY A 311 -10.03 12.56 -0.70
N SER A 312 -10.95 13.43 -0.35
CA SER A 312 -11.46 13.56 1.01
C SER A 312 -12.97 13.86 1.05
N TRP A 313 -13.53 13.86 2.25
CA TRP A 313 -14.92 14.28 2.54
C TRP A 313 -15.29 15.66 1.94
N LYS A 314 -14.29 16.51 1.72
CA LYS A 314 -14.43 17.87 1.19
C LYS A 314 -14.42 17.91 -0.34
N ASP A 315 -13.94 16.87 -1.00
CA ASP A 315 -13.67 16.82 -2.42
C ASP A 315 -14.82 16.25 -3.24
N ILE A 316 -14.88 16.62 -4.50
CA ILE A 316 -15.82 16.04 -5.48
C ILE A 316 -15.29 14.71 -6.01
N ALA A 317 -16.14 13.93 -6.66
CA ALA A 317 -15.86 12.59 -7.17
C ALA A 317 -14.57 12.48 -8.04
N TYR A 318 -14.18 13.54 -8.74
CA TYR A 318 -12.96 13.58 -9.53
C TYR A 318 -11.69 13.30 -8.69
N TYR A 319 -11.60 13.87 -7.49
CA TYR A 319 -10.42 13.69 -6.62
C TYR A 319 -10.36 12.32 -5.95
N LEU A 320 -11.47 11.56 -5.98
CA LEU A 320 -11.54 10.19 -5.45
C LEU A 320 -11.00 9.13 -6.42
N GLU A 321 -10.73 9.51 -7.66
CA GLU A 321 -10.18 8.59 -8.65
C GLU A 321 -8.80 8.08 -8.22
N SER A 322 -8.59 6.76 -8.32
CA SER A 322 -7.34 6.13 -7.88
C SER A 322 -6.09 6.71 -8.54
N GLY A 323 -6.23 7.26 -9.76
CA GLY A 323 -5.15 7.89 -10.51
C GLY A 323 -4.95 9.37 -10.21
N THR A 324 -5.89 10.08 -9.57
CA THR A 324 -5.79 11.52 -9.36
C THR A 324 -4.69 11.87 -8.37
N ARG A 325 -3.89 12.87 -8.72
CA ARG A 325 -2.77 13.39 -7.91
C ARG A 325 -3.12 14.77 -7.35
N ALA A 326 -2.76 14.97 -6.10
CA ALA A 326 -2.77 16.28 -5.47
C ALA A 326 -1.51 16.46 -4.62
N TYR A 327 -1.29 17.64 -4.08
CA TYR A 327 -0.17 17.93 -3.18
C TYR A 327 -0.56 18.96 -2.13
N GLU A 328 0.21 18.97 -1.05
CA GLU A 328 0.16 20.00 -0.03
C GLU A 328 1.57 20.26 0.52
N ASP A 329 1.80 21.40 1.16
CA ASP A 329 3.06 21.73 1.83
C ASP A 329 3.32 20.76 3.01
N GLU A 330 4.56 20.32 3.18
CA GLU A 330 4.95 19.35 4.21
C GLU A 330 4.70 19.79 5.66
N ASN A 331 4.54 21.08 5.90
CA ASN A 331 4.22 21.65 7.21
C ASN A 331 2.72 21.97 7.35
N ALA A 332 1.96 21.91 6.26
CA ALA A 332 0.53 22.20 6.30
C ALA A 332 -0.23 21.17 7.16
N ARG A 333 -1.25 21.67 7.84
CA ARG A 333 -2.17 20.89 8.67
C ARG A 333 -3.58 21.18 8.19
N ARG A 334 -4.33 20.14 7.81
CA ARG A 334 -5.63 20.27 7.20
C ARG A 334 -6.65 19.34 7.86
N SER A 335 -7.92 19.74 7.90
CA SER A 335 -9.04 18.94 8.41
C SER A 335 -9.39 17.75 7.52
N TYR A 336 -8.81 17.68 6.33
CA TYR A 336 -9.11 16.69 5.30
C TYR A 336 -7.89 15.85 4.88
N ILE A 337 -6.76 15.96 5.59
CA ILE A 337 -5.56 15.18 5.31
C ILE A 337 -5.20 14.34 6.54
N GLY A 338 -5.11 13.02 6.31
CA GLY A 338 -4.61 12.03 7.23
C GLY A 338 -3.47 11.22 6.61
N PHE A 339 -3.25 10.00 7.08
CA PHE A 339 -2.21 9.11 6.53
C PHE A 339 -2.42 7.66 6.98
N ARG A 340 -1.76 6.74 6.28
CA ARG A 340 -1.56 5.35 6.72
C ARG A 340 -0.11 4.93 6.56
N CYS A 341 0.32 3.88 7.28
CA CYS A 341 1.67 3.38 7.21
C CYS A 341 1.78 2.16 6.29
N VAL A 342 2.99 1.97 5.77
CA VAL A 342 3.40 0.74 5.08
C VAL A 342 4.69 0.18 5.71
N MET A 343 4.94 -1.11 5.46
CA MET A 343 6.16 -1.79 5.86
C MET A 343 6.57 -2.78 4.76
N ASP A 344 7.85 -2.82 4.41
CA ASP A 344 8.35 -3.69 3.36
C ASP A 344 8.16 -5.17 3.72
N ASN A 345 7.76 -5.99 2.73
CA ASN A 345 7.73 -7.44 2.88
C ASN A 345 9.05 -8.05 2.42
N LEU A 346 9.79 -8.67 3.35
CA LEU A 346 11.07 -9.31 3.07
C LEU A 346 10.95 -10.79 2.66
N GLU A 347 9.76 -11.38 2.74
CA GLU A 347 9.58 -12.81 2.41
C GLU A 347 9.55 -13.10 0.90
N GLY A 348 9.36 -12.11 0.04
CA GLY A 348 9.33 -12.24 -1.42
C GLY A 348 8.23 -13.17 -1.96
N ARG A 349 7.27 -13.59 -1.12
CA ARG A 349 6.17 -14.46 -1.54
C ARG A 349 5.03 -13.62 -2.09
N THR A 350 4.68 -13.82 -3.34
CA THR A 350 3.47 -13.28 -3.93
C THR A 350 2.23 -13.89 -3.26
N ALA A 351 1.24 -13.08 -2.90
CA ALA A 351 -0.02 -13.52 -2.29
C ALA A 351 -0.75 -14.58 -3.15
N ALA A 352 -0.54 -14.60 -4.46
CA ALA A 352 -1.07 -15.58 -5.40
C ALA A 352 -0.72 -17.04 -5.05
N ALA A 353 0.42 -17.30 -4.39
CA ALA A 353 0.81 -18.64 -3.97
C ALA A 353 0.01 -19.16 -2.76
N ARG A 354 -0.62 -18.29 -1.96
CA ARG A 354 -1.42 -18.69 -0.79
C ARG A 354 -2.91 -18.88 -1.11
N GLY A 355 -3.48 -18.11 -2.01
CA GLY A 355 -4.90 -18.21 -2.41
C GLY A 355 -5.23 -19.50 -3.16
N GLY A 356 -4.30 -20.05 -3.94
CA GLY A 356 -4.49 -21.29 -4.70
C GLY A 356 -4.61 -22.56 -3.85
N ARG A 357 -4.06 -22.59 -2.63
CA ARG A 357 -4.13 -23.75 -1.75
C ARG A 357 -5.38 -23.78 -0.87
N ALA A 358 -5.91 -22.64 -0.48
CA ALA A 358 -7.13 -22.56 0.32
C ALA A 358 -8.38 -22.87 -0.52
N ALA A 359 -8.43 -22.41 -1.77
CA ALA A 359 -9.54 -22.68 -2.69
C ALA A 359 -9.58 -24.13 -3.20
N ALA A 360 -8.44 -24.83 -3.26
CA ALA A 360 -8.38 -26.24 -3.67
C ALA A 360 -8.82 -27.22 -2.55
N SER A 361 -8.67 -26.83 -1.26
CA SER A 361 -9.06 -27.70 -0.14
C SER A 361 -10.57 -27.61 0.21
N SER A 362 -11.27 -26.54 -0.19
CA SER A 362 -12.71 -26.39 0.04
C SER A 362 -13.58 -27.06 -1.03
N LYS A 363 -13.05 -27.31 -2.23
CA LYS A 363 -13.79 -28.01 -3.31
C LYS A 363 -13.81 -29.54 -3.22
N SER A 364 -12.99 -30.15 -2.37
CA SER A 364 -12.95 -31.62 -2.23
C SER A 364 -13.87 -32.20 -1.15
N LYS A 365 -14.60 -31.34 -0.38
CA LYS A 365 -15.51 -31.81 0.69
C LYS A 365 -17.03 -31.70 0.40
N SER A 366 -17.42 -31.18 -0.79
CA SER A 366 -18.84 -30.97 -1.12
C SER A 366 -19.46 -31.97 -2.12
N SER A 367 -18.77 -33.06 -2.48
CA SER A 367 -19.28 -34.04 -3.47
C SER A 367 -19.50 -35.45 -2.95
N LYS A 368 -19.82 -35.61 -1.65
CA LYS A 368 -20.29 -36.91 -1.13
C LYS A 368 -21.37 -36.70 -0.07
N SER A 369 -22.61 -36.40 -0.48
CA SER A 369 -23.85 -36.81 0.21
C SER A 369 -25.08 -36.35 -0.58
N SER A 370 -25.47 -37.11 -1.59
CA SER A 370 -26.86 -37.18 -2.03
C SER A 370 -27.03 -38.44 -2.92
N ASN A 371 -27.18 -39.57 -2.29
CA ASN A 371 -27.88 -40.69 -2.89
C ASN A 371 -28.32 -41.66 -1.78
N SER A 372 -29.57 -41.54 -1.34
CA SER A 372 -30.36 -42.70 -0.96
C SER A 372 -31.77 -42.26 -0.54
N SER A 373 -32.67 -42.86 -1.23
CA SER A 373 -34.02 -43.28 -0.87
C SER A 373 -35.18 -42.38 -1.32
N SER A 374 -35.57 -42.66 -2.55
CA SER A 374 -36.97 -42.64 -2.97
C SER A 374 -37.58 -44.01 -2.63
N LYS A 375 -38.60 -44.09 -1.78
CA LYS A 375 -39.65 -45.10 -1.84
C LYS A 375 -40.87 -44.66 -1.02
N GLY A 376 -41.92 -44.31 -1.72
CA GLY A 376 -43.24 -44.85 -1.64
C GLY A 376 -44.08 -44.40 -0.43
N MET A 377 -45.18 -43.70 -0.66
CA MET A 377 -46.48 -44.32 -0.49
C MET A 377 -47.61 -43.37 -0.91
N ARG A 378 -48.57 -44.02 -1.55
CA ARG A 378 -49.84 -43.60 -2.13
C ARG A 378 -50.88 -43.20 -1.09
N ASN A 379 -51.82 -42.37 -1.61
CA ASN A 379 -53.27 -42.34 -1.26
C ASN A 379 -53.68 -41.74 0.09
N SER A 380 -54.57 -40.73 0.14
CA SER A 380 -55.97 -40.79 -0.23
C SER A 380 -56.65 -39.42 0.04
N LYS A 381 -57.47 -38.96 -0.89
CA LYS A 381 -58.89 -38.53 -0.85
C LYS A 381 -59.43 -37.77 0.33
N LYS A 382 -60.13 -36.67 -0.01
CA LYS A 382 -61.41 -36.11 0.49
C LYS A 382 -61.39 -35.31 1.80
N ALA A 383 -61.67 -34.09 1.75
CA ALA A 383 -62.89 -33.31 1.74
C ALA A 383 -62.60 -31.84 1.48
#